data_e44766bb77f6acaa4c8e79f7ea23fc1f
#
_entry.id   e44766bb77f6acaa4c8e79f7ea23fc1f
#
_cell.length_a   1.000
_cell.length_b   1.000
_cell.length_c   1.000
_cell.angle_alpha   90.00
_cell.angle_beta   90.00
_cell.angle_gamma   90.00
#
_symmetry.space_group_name_H-M   'P 1'
#
loop_
_entity.id
_entity.type
_entity.pdbx_description
1 polymer ?
#
loop_
_entity_poly.entity_id
_entity_poly.type
_entity_poly.pdbx_seq_one_letter_code
_entity_poly.pdbx_strand_id
1 'polypeptide(L)'
;MIRKLTLQLITIFIIFCSLEGLELWTSFIHADLLNSLVDLDFHEFGMGALLLVAVYAVFLVVTYMDLRYRSFVKQKIATIWRDEVSEAISNTSYGHFHQKKNHDYIAWFTSDMDQIQEMAVNPSFSLLRGILGIVFSTIGLWSIHWSLVAVVIIEIGILLLLPKVYAKELSKKTVHKTKENERFNQIISDVLLAYDTIFVFQQWKYFKEKIHQASEQLGFTRRNYSKSFAKVAVLGGFGNVLSQISIFLFTGYLVTKGMVTVGAILATTSLAGTIFNAVGNMSQELAMFTSAKPLFEKIDTLTPSTRAEENAVEILNDAEVLYNIENLQFSYGDAIVLKPFSKTLFKNHKYAIMGASGTGKSTLLNILGGKIEGYQGNVTLYQEELNTIPYSKLYDSITYVEQNPHIFQGSIRENIVFQEEISDEKIWNVLDKVLLKSIVEQLPQGLDTMIGDTSSTLSGGQLQRISLARVLVRNPQVLLLDEVTANLDVQTGTEIMQSLLQEENLTILWVTHHLPAGLKSLLDEEIIL
;
A
#
# COMPACT_ATOMS: atom_id res chain seq x y z
N MET A 1 -11.78 6.60 -8.37
CA MET A 1 -11.53 7.42 -7.17
C MET A 1 -12.30 8.76 -7.16
N ILE A 2 -12.07 9.75 -8.07
CA ILE A 2 -12.68 11.11 -8.03
C ILE A 2 -14.21 11.09 -7.97
N ARG A 3 -14.90 10.27 -8.78
CA ARG A 3 -16.37 10.16 -8.76
C ARG A 3 -16.95 9.75 -7.40
N LYS A 4 -16.21 8.94 -6.62
CA LYS A 4 -16.64 8.51 -5.27
C LYS A 4 -16.51 9.62 -4.21
N LEU A 5 -15.81 10.73 -4.54
CA LEU A 5 -15.48 11.82 -3.62
C LEU A 5 -16.07 13.17 -4.03
N THR A 6 -16.89 13.24 -5.10
CA THR A 6 -17.38 14.51 -5.67
C THR A 6 -18.07 15.40 -4.64
N LEU A 7 -18.98 14.84 -3.83
CA LEU A 7 -19.69 15.60 -2.81
C LEU A 7 -18.73 16.16 -1.74
N GLN A 8 -17.75 15.36 -1.32
CA GLN A 8 -16.77 15.75 -0.32
C GLN A 8 -15.85 16.88 -0.82
N LEU A 9 -15.44 16.82 -2.09
CA LEU A 9 -14.61 17.84 -2.71
C LEU A 9 -15.38 19.15 -2.87
N ILE A 10 -16.67 19.09 -3.23
CA ILE A 10 -17.56 20.28 -3.27
C ILE A 10 -17.68 20.92 -1.88
N THR A 11 -17.85 20.11 -0.83
CA THR A 11 -17.93 20.63 0.54
C THR A 11 -16.62 21.30 0.98
N ILE A 12 -15.46 20.72 0.68
CA ILE A 12 -14.15 21.35 0.95
C ILE A 12 -14.03 22.67 0.20
N PHE A 13 -14.43 22.70 -1.07
CA PHE A 13 -14.39 23.92 -1.88
C PHE A 13 -15.24 25.02 -1.25
N ILE A 14 -16.46 24.72 -0.78
CA ILE A 14 -17.35 25.69 -0.10
C ILE A 14 -16.70 26.18 1.21
N ILE A 15 -16.11 25.28 2.01
CA ILE A 15 -15.41 25.65 3.24
C ILE A 15 -14.24 26.60 2.93
N PHE A 16 -13.42 26.31 1.92
CA PHE A 16 -12.31 27.18 1.52
C PHE A 16 -12.80 28.52 1.01
N CYS A 17 -13.84 28.57 0.17
CA CYS A 17 -14.44 29.83 -0.25
C CYS A 17 -14.94 30.66 0.95
N SER A 18 -15.53 29.99 1.96
CA SER A 18 -15.97 30.68 3.18
C SER A 18 -14.81 31.25 3.98
N LEU A 19 -13.70 30.50 4.13
CA LEU A 19 -12.50 30.96 4.83
C LEU A 19 -11.86 32.16 4.12
N GLU A 20 -11.65 32.06 2.80
CA GLU A 20 -11.03 33.14 2.01
C GLU A 20 -11.96 34.38 1.93
N GLY A 21 -13.28 34.18 1.89
CA GLY A 21 -14.26 35.27 1.98
C GLY A 21 -14.23 35.99 3.34
N LEU A 22 -14.10 35.23 4.44
CA LEU A 22 -13.95 35.83 5.78
C LEU A 22 -12.62 36.57 5.91
N GLU A 23 -11.52 36.06 5.36
CA GLU A 23 -10.20 36.69 5.35
C GLU A 23 -10.21 38.00 4.56
N LEU A 24 -10.87 38.00 3.41
CA LEU A 24 -11.12 39.21 2.64
C LEU A 24 -11.92 40.24 3.45
N TRP A 25 -13.00 39.79 4.10
CA TRP A 25 -13.85 40.71 4.90
C TRP A 25 -13.11 41.30 6.11
N THR A 26 -12.31 40.47 6.84
CA THR A 26 -11.47 40.97 7.93
C THR A 26 -10.46 42.02 7.46
N SER A 27 -9.90 41.90 6.25
CA SER A 27 -8.99 42.89 5.68
C SER A 27 -9.67 44.24 5.47
N PHE A 28 -10.93 44.28 5.03
CA PHE A 28 -11.69 45.51 4.92
C PHE A 28 -12.09 46.11 6.28
N ILE A 29 -12.50 45.27 7.25
CA ILE A 29 -12.79 45.74 8.61
C ILE A 29 -11.55 46.41 9.23
N HIS A 30 -10.35 45.85 9.03
CA HIS A 30 -9.11 46.51 9.49
C HIS A 30 -8.88 47.86 8.83
N ALA A 31 -9.23 48.01 7.55
CA ALA A 31 -9.15 49.29 6.86
C ALA A 31 -10.14 50.31 7.44
N ASP A 32 -11.38 49.91 7.68
CA ASP A 32 -12.43 50.77 8.24
C ASP A 32 -12.09 51.19 9.67
N LEU A 33 -11.56 50.29 10.49
CA LEU A 33 -11.08 50.59 11.84
C LEU A 33 -9.95 51.66 11.82
N LEU A 34 -9.01 51.56 10.88
CA LEU A 34 -7.96 52.57 10.77
C LEU A 34 -8.52 53.91 10.30
N ASN A 35 -9.47 53.91 9.37
CA ASN A 35 -10.12 55.14 8.91
C ASN A 35 -10.88 55.82 10.06
N SER A 36 -11.69 55.07 10.85
CA SER A 36 -12.42 55.62 12.01
C SER A 36 -11.47 56.24 13.05
N LEU A 37 -10.27 55.63 13.25
CA LEU A 37 -9.24 56.25 14.13
C LEU A 37 -8.67 57.54 13.56
N VAL A 38 -8.45 57.60 12.25
CA VAL A 38 -7.96 58.83 11.59
C VAL A 38 -9.01 59.95 11.68
N ASP A 39 -10.29 59.59 11.57
CA ASP A 39 -11.43 60.52 11.66
C ASP A 39 -11.83 60.83 13.11
N LEU A 40 -11.15 60.24 14.12
CA LEU A 40 -11.41 60.37 15.56
C LEU A 40 -12.83 59.93 15.98
N ASP A 41 -13.46 59.08 15.18
CA ASP A 41 -14.79 58.49 15.49
C ASP A 41 -14.64 57.21 16.34
N PHE A 42 -14.60 57.41 17.67
CA PHE A 42 -14.49 56.29 18.62
C PHE A 42 -15.74 55.41 18.70
N HIS A 43 -16.91 55.91 18.27
CA HIS A 43 -18.12 55.12 18.22
C HIS A 43 -18.07 54.09 17.07
N GLU A 44 -17.75 54.53 15.84
CA GLU A 44 -17.57 53.67 14.71
C GLU A 44 -16.40 52.69 14.93
N PHE A 45 -15.30 53.13 15.52
CA PHE A 45 -14.19 52.29 15.92
C PHE A 45 -14.63 51.14 16.86
N GLY A 46 -15.42 51.49 17.90
CA GLY A 46 -15.91 50.50 18.85
C GLY A 46 -16.85 49.46 18.22
N MET A 47 -17.75 49.88 17.34
CA MET A 47 -18.63 48.99 16.60
C MET A 47 -17.87 48.10 15.62
N GLY A 48 -16.89 48.64 14.91
CA GLY A 48 -16.01 47.89 14.02
C GLY A 48 -15.17 46.83 14.76
N ALA A 49 -14.67 47.18 15.94
CA ALA A 49 -13.94 46.23 16.79
C ALA A 49 -14.81 45.06 17.28
N LEU A 50 -16.07 45.35 17.67
CA LEU A 50 -17.02 44.25 18.01
C LEU A 50 -17.34 43.38 16.81
N LEU A 51 -17.55 43.98 15.63
CA LEU A 51 -17.75 43.23 14.39
C LEU A 51 -16.53 42.31 14.07
N LEU A 52 -15.31 42.83 14.23
CA LEU A 52 -14.08 42.08 14.02
C LEU A 52 -14.01 40.85 14.93
N VAL A 53 -14.33 41.01 16.22
CA VAL A 53 -14.39 39.89 17.16
C VAL A 53 -15.42 38.83 16.71
N ALA A 54 -16.61 39.30 16.28
CA ALA A 54 -17.64 38.38 15.79
C ALA A 54 -17.20 37.60 14.53
N VAL A 55 -16.57 38.28 13.58
CA VAL A 55 -16.06 37.67 12.34
C VAL A 55 -14.95 36.69 12.64
N TYR A 56 -14.01 36.99 13.55
CA TYR A 56 -12.98 36.05 13.97
C TYR A 56 -13.56 34.83 14.71
N ALA A 57 -14.62 35.02 15.52
CA ALA A 57 -15.31 33.88 16.14
C ALA A 57 -15.88 32.93 15.08
N VAL A 58 -16.53 33.46 14.03
CA VAL A 58 -17.01 32.67 12.90
C VAL A 58 -15.85 32.01 12.13
N PHE A 59 -14.78 32.76 11.87
CA PHE A 59 -13.57 32.24 11.20
C PHE A 59 -12.98 31.03 11.95
N LEU A 60 -12.89 31.09 13.27
CA LEU A 60 -12.41 29.97 14.10
C LEU A 60 -13.32 28.75 14.02
N VAL A 61 -14.64 28.94 14.01
CA VAL A 61 -15.60 27.84 13.84
C VAL A 61 -15.44 27.18 12.46
N VAL A 62 -15.34 27.99 11.39
CA VAL A 62 -15.15 27.46 10.03
C VAL A 62 -13.78 26.77 9.90
N THR A 63 -12.74 27.32 10.53
CA THR A 63 -11.40 26.67 10.58
C THR A 63 -11.46 25.31 11.29
N TYR A 64 -12.18 25.22 12.40
CA TYR A 64 -12.39 23.92 13.08
C TYR A 64 -13.11 22.94 12.16
N MET A 65 -14.16 23.37 11.47
CA MET A 65 -14.89 22.56 10.50
C MET A 65 -13.97 22.10 9.35
N ASP A 66 -13.13 22.99 8.83
CA ASP A 66 -12.14 22.68 7.81
C ASP A 66 -11.18 21.57 8.24
N LEU A 67 -10.53 21.73 9.40
CA LEU A 67 -9.56 20.76 9.91
C LEU A 67 -10.20 19.37 10.12
N ARG A 68 -11.39 19.35 10.72
CA ARG A 68 -12.13 18.11 10.96
C ARG A 68 -12.57 17.45 9.65
N TYR A 69 -13.11 18.23 8.73
CA TYR A 69 -13.63 17.70 7.47
C TYR A 69 -12.52 17.23 6.52
N ARG A 70 -11.41 17.96 6.43
CA ARG A 70 -10.22 17.51 5.69
C ARG A 70 -9.66 16.20 6.23
N SER A 71 -9.60 16.04 7.55
CA SER A 71 -9.18 14.77 8.17
C SER A 71 -10.10 13.62 7.76
N PHE A 72 -11.43 13.83 7.79
CA PHE A 72 -12.40 12.83 7.33
C PHE A 72 -12.19 12.45 5.85
N VAL A 73 -12.01 13.44 4.98
CA VAL A 73 -11.81 13.20 3.53
C VAL A 73 -10.49 12.45 3.28
N LYS A 74 -9.40 12.80 3.99
CA LYS A 74 -8.13 12.07 3.92
C LYS A 74 -8.31 10.58 4.25
N GLN A 75 -8.99 10.28 5.36
CA GLN A 75 -9.23 8.88 5.74
C GLN A 75 -10.08 8.14 4.71
N LYS A 76 -11.08 8.81 4.14
CA LYS A 76 -11.89 8.23 3.07
C LYS A 76 -11.08 7.94 1.80
N ILE A 77 -10.17 8.85 1.43
CA ILE A 77 -9.21 8.63 0.33
C ILE A 77 -8.34 7.42 0.63
N ALA A 78 -7.80 7.31 1.87
CA ALA A 78 -6.97 6.17 2.28
C ALA A 78 -7.73 4.84 2.19
N THR A 79 -9.01 4.82 2.60
CA THR A 79 -9.83 3.60 2.50
C THR A 79 -10.03 3.20 1.04
N ILE A 80 -10.44 4.14 0.18
CA ILE A 80 -10.64 3.87 -1.25
C ILE A 80 -9.33 3.36 -1.91
N TRP A 81 -8.19 3.94 -1.53
CA TRP A 81 -6.89 3.49 -2.03
C TRP A 81 -6.58 2.05 -1.61
N ARG A 82 -6.80 1.72 -0.32
CA ARG A 82 -6.59 0.36 0.18
C ARG A 82 -7.50 -0.65 -0.52
N ASP A 83 -8.74 -0.27 -0.82
CA ASP A 83 -9.67 -1.09 -1.60
C ASP A 83 -9.13 -1.33 -3.03
N GLU A 84 -8.65 -0.28 -3.71
CA GLU A 84 -8.06 -0.38 -5.06
C GLU A 84 -6.79 -1.25 -5.05
N VAL A 85 -5.92 -1.14 -4.01
CA VAL A 85 -4.75 -2.01 -3.84
C VAL A 85 -5.17 -3.45 -3.62
N SER A 86 -6.16 -3.69 -2.75
CA SER A 86 -6.68 -5.03 -2.48
C SER A 86 -7.25 -5.69 -3.73
N GLU A 87 -8.02 -4.95 -4.52
CA GLU A 87 -8.57 -5.39 -5.79
C GLU A 87 -7.46 -5.70 -6.82
N ALA A 88 -6.45 -4.83 -6.92
CA ALA A 88 -5.31 -5.06 -7.80
C ALA A 88 -4.52 -6.32 -7.42
N ILE A 89 -4.31 -6.56 -6.11
CA ILE A 89 -3.63 -7.77 -5.62
C ILE A 89 -4.47 -9.00 -5.92
N SER A 90 -5.79 -8.98 -5.68
CA SER A 90 -6.67 -10.13 -5.91
C SER A 90 -6.72 -10.55 -7.40
N ASN A 91 -6.51 -9.61 -8.31
CA ASN A 91 -6.49 -9.86 -9.75
C ASN A 91 -5.09 -10.17 -10.31
N THR A 92 -4.06 -10.20 -9.46
CA THR A 92 -2.67 -10.46 -9.89
C THR A 92 -2.40 -11.97 -9.96
N SER A 93 -1.63 -12.42 -10.96
CA SER A 93 -1.22 -13.83 -11.03
C SER A 93 -0.30 -14.21 -9.87
N TYR A 94 -0.34 -15.51 -9.48
CA TYR A 94 0.49 -16.04 -8.39
C TYR A 94 1.98 -15.74 -8.59
N GLY A 95 2.50 -15.93 -9.80
CA GLY A 95 3.91 -15.68 -10.13
C GLY A 95 4.31 -14.19 -9.97
N HIS A 96 3.45 -13.26 -10.40
CA HIS A 96 3.72 -11.83 -10.23
C HIS A 96 3.65 -11.39 -8.77
N PHE A 97 2.70 -11.93 -7.99
CA PHE A 97 2.63 -11.64 -6.55
C PHE A 97 3.93 -12.02 -5.84
N HIS A 98 4.53 -13.18 -6.16
CA HIS A 98 5.74 -13.68 -5.51
C HIS A 98 7.05 -13.06 -6.05
N GLN A 99 7.00 -12.17 -7.06
CA GLN A 99 8.17 -11.38 -7.46
C GLN A 99 8.53 -10.30 -6.43
N LYS A 100 7.59 -9.91 -5.59
CA LYS A 100 7.80 -8.95 -4.49
C LYS A 100 7.74 -9.67 -3.15
N LYS A 101 8.36 -9.06 -2.15
CA LYS A 101 8.32 -9.60 -0.78
C LYS A 101 7.09 -9.06 -0.05
N ASN A 102 6.58 -9.79 0.93
CA ASN A 102 5.40 -9.40 1.72
C ASN A 102 5.51 -8.00 2.34
N HIS A 103 6.71 -7.58 2.76
CA HIS A 103 6.92 -6.26 3.34
C HIS A 103 6.70 -5.12 2.33
N ASP A 104 6.88 -5.36 1.02
CA ASP A 104 6.60 -4.36 -0.02
C ASP A 104 5.09 -4.10 -0.10
N TYR A 105 4.28 -5.16 -0.05
CA TYR A 105 2.82 -5.05 -0.01
C TYR A 105 2.31 -4.38 1.28
N ILE A 106 2.88 -4.76 2.43
CA ILE A 106 2.54 -4.10 3.71
C ILE A 106 2.79 -2.59 3.63
N ALA A 107 3.89 -2.17 2.99
CA ALA A 107 4.19 -0.75 2.81
C ALA A 107 3.10 -0.02 2.00
N TRP A 108 2.50 -0.66 1.00
CA TRP A 108 1.43 -0.06 0.20
C TRP A 108 0.16 0.25 1.01
N PHE A 109 -0.15 -0.59 1.99
CA PHE A 109 -1.31 -0.39 2.89
C PHE A 109 -1.03 0.59 4.03
N THR A 110 0.25 0.87 4.34
CA THR A 110 0.69 1.65 5.50
C THR A 110 1.50 2.87 5.08
N SER A 111 2.82 2.77 5.06
CA SER A 111 3.75 3.89 4.88
C SER A 111 3.61 4.60 3.52
N ASP A 112 3.30 3.89 2.45
CA ASP A 112 3.11 4.51 1.14
C ASP A 112 1.82 5.34 1.13
N MET A 113 0.75 4.87 1.81
CA MET A 113 -0.47 5.64 1.97
C MET A 113 -0.24 6.92 2.76
N ASP A 114 0.52 6.85 3.86
CA ASP A 114 0.89 8.05 4.63
C ASP A 114 1.69 9.03 3.78
N GLN A 115 2.63 8.53 2.97
CA GLN A 115 3.37 9.37 2.02
C GLN A 115 2.47 9.99 0.95
N ILE A 116 1.49 9.26 0.41
CA ILE A 116 0.51 9.80 -0.54
C ILE A 116 -0.32 10.92 0.13
N GLN A 117 -0.74 10.74 1.38
CA GLN A 117 -1.44 11.79 2.11
C GLN A 117 -0.58 13.06 2.26
N GLU A 118 0.69 12.91 2.63
CA GLU A 118 1.59 14.03 2.86
C GLU A 118 2.11 14.68 1.56
N MET A 119 2.34 13.91 0.51
CA MET A 119 2.97 14.41 -0.72
C MET A 119 1.97 14.74 -1.83
N ALA A 120 0.75 14.18 -1.80
CA ALA A 120 -0.26 14.43 -2.82
C ALA A 120 -1.54 15.06 -2.26
N VAL A 121 -2.15 14.49 -1.22
CA VAL A 121 -3.47 14.94 -0.73
C VAL A 121 -3.35 16.29 -0.02
N ASN A 122 -2.42 16.45 0.92
CA ASN A 122 -2.19 17.72 1.62
C ASN A 122 -1.80 18.85 0.65
N PRO A 123 -0.80 18.67 -0.24
CA PRO A 123 -0.47 19.66 -1.25
C PRO A 123 -1.65 20.04 -2.15
N SER A 124 -2.51 19.10 -2.53
CA SER A 124 -3.68 19.38 -3.35
C SER A 124 -4.67 20.32 -2.64
N PHE A 125 -4.90 20.13 -1.33
CA PHE A 125 -5.73 21.03 -0.54
C PHE A 125 -5.08 22.41 -0.38
N SER A 126 -3.76 22.46 -0.11
CA SER A 126 -3.01 23.70 -0.01
C SER A 126 -3.02 24.50 -1.31
N LEU A 127 -2.82 23.82 -2.46
CA LEU A 127 -2.88 24.44 -3.78
C LEU A 127 -4.28 25.01 -4.08
N LEU A 128 -5.34 24.21 -3.82
CA LEU A 128 -6.71 24.68 -4.05
C LEU A 128 -7.03 25.90 -3.18
N ARG A 129 -6.69 25.87 -1.90
CA ARG A 129 -6.89 27.00 -1.00
C ARG A 129 -6.06 28.22 -1.43
N GLY A 130 -4.78 28.02 -1.79
CA GLY A 130 -3.92 29.09 -2.29
C GLY A 130 -4.46 29.76 -3.56
N ILE A 131 -5.01 28.97 -4.51
CA ILE A 131 -5.66 29.50 -5.72
C ILE A 131 -6.87 30.35 -5.35
N LEU A 132 -7.72 29.86 -4.44
CA LEU A 132 -8.89 30.63 -3.96
C LEU A 132 -8.44 31.92 -3.25
N GLY A 133 -7.42 31.86 -2.40
CA GLY A 133 -6.84 33.03 -1.73
C GLY A 133 -6.35 34.08 -2.74
N ILE A 134 -5.67 33.66 -3.81
CA ILE A 134 -5.26 34.58 -4.90
C ILE A 134 -6.48 35.22 -5.56
N VAL A 135 -7.52 34.45 -5.87
CA VAL A 135 -8.73 34.97 -6.54
C VAL A 135 -9.44 35.98 -5.64
N PHE A 136 -9.74 35.63 -4.38
CA PHE A 136 -10.44 36.51 -3.44
C PHE A 136 -9.63 37.78 -3.15
N SER A 137 -8.32 37.65 -2.91
CA SER A 137 -7.45 38.80 -2.65
C SER A 137 -7.30 39.71 -3.89
N THR A 138 -7.26 39.12 -5.10
CA THR A 138 -7.22 39.94 -6.34
C THR A 138 -8.50 40.73 -6.53
N ILE A 139 -9.67 40.10 -6.24
CA ILE A 139 -10.97 40.84 -6.26
C ILE A 139 -10.96 41.99 -5.24
N GLY A 140 -10.44 41.70 -4.02
CA GLY A 140 -10.30 42.73 -2.99
C GLY A 140 -9.40 43.91 -3.40
N LEU A 141 -8.22 43.64 -3.94
CA LEU A 141 -7.31 44.66 -4.44
C LEU A 141 -7.91 45.48 -5.61
N TRP A 142 -8.62 44.79 -6.52
CA TRP A 142 -9.30 45.45 -7.63
C TRP A 142 -10.39 46.41 -7.14
N SER A 143 -11.14 46.04 -6.09
CA SER A 143 -12.18 46.90 -5.52
C SER A 143 -11.63 48.16 -4.85
N ILE A 144 -10.36 48.14 -4.36
CA ILE A 144 -9.67 49.29 -3.79
C ILE A 144 -9.15 50.18 -4.91
N HIS A 145 -8.29 49.62 -5.78
CA HIS A 145 -7.78 50.35 -6.95
C HIS A 145 -7.15 49.37 -7.96
N TRP A 146 -7.51 49.46 -9.25
CA TRP A 146 -7.05 48.57 -10.30
C TRP A 146 -5.52 48.47 -10.46
N SER A 147 -4.79 49.60 -10.20
CA SER A 147 -3.33 49.63 -10.33
C SER A 147 -2.59 48.75 -9.33
N LEU A 148 -3.20 48.46 -8.17
CA LEU A 148 -2.65 47.54 -7.17
C LEU A 148 -2.51 46.13 -7.75
N VAL A 149 -3.51 45.69 -8.51
CA VAL A 149 -3.46 44.40 -9.20
C VAL A 149 -2.34 44.36 -10.24
N ALA A 150 -2.14 45.45 -10.99
CA ALA A 150 -1.05 45.51 -11.97
C ALA A 150 0.33 45.40 -11.30
N VAL A 151 0.54 46.08 -10.17
CA VAL A 151 1.79 45.98 -9.38
C VAL A 151 2.00 44.56 -8.88
N VAL A 152 0.97 43.93 -8.29
CA VAL A 152 1.05 42.54 -7.77
C VAL A 152 1.39 41.55 -8.88
N ILE A 153 0.84 41.68 -10.09
CA ILE A 153 1.17 40.81 -11.22
C ILE A 153 2.66 40.90 -11.60
N ILE A 154 3.23 42.13 -11.62
CA ILE A 154 4.66 42.35 -11.90
C ILE A 154 5.51 41.69 -10.81
N GLU A 155 5.13 41.84 -9.54
CA GLU A 155 5.85 41.31 -8.39
C GLU A 155 5.79 39.78 -8.33
N ILE A 156 4.65 39.15 -8.70
CA ILE A 156 4.55 37.71 -8.86
C ILE A 156 5.57 37.20 -9.89
N GLY A 157 5.73 37.92 -11.02
CA GLY A 157 6.74 37.57 -12.02
C GLY A 157 8.15 37.55 -11.43
N ILE A 158 8.51 38.53 -10.63
CA ILE A 158 9.81 38.61 -9.94
C ILE A 158 9.94 37.48 -8.92
N LEU A 159 8.92 37.29 -8.09
CA LEU A 159 8.91 36.27 -7.03
C LEU A 159 9.10 34.84 -7.57
N LEU A 160 8.52 34.53 -8.73
CA LEU A 160 8.66 33.22 -9.38
C LEU A 160 10.05 33.01 -10.04
N LEU A 161 10.76 34.09 -10.38
CA LEU A 161 12.09 33.98 -11.00
C LEU A 161 13.21 33.79 -9.97
N LEU A 162 13.12 34.41 -8.80
CA LEU A 162 14.16 34.38 -7.77
C LEU A 162 14.58 32.97 -7.32
N PRO A 163 13.67 32.03 -6.97
CA PRO A 163 14.05 30.70 -6.51
C PRO A 163 14.71 29.84 -7.60
N LYS A 164 14.45 30.13 -8.88
CA LYS A 164 15.00 29.36 -10.02
C LYS A 164 16.54 29.38 -10.05
N VAL A 165 17.16 30.41 -9.48
CA VAL A 165 18.63 30.54 -9.40
C VAL A 165 19.26 29.33 -8.72
N TYR A 166 18.66 28.81 -7.65
CA TYR A 166 19.19 27.66 -6.89
C TYR A 166 18.39 26.37 -7.07
N ALA A 167 17.32 26.37 -7.88
CA ALA A 167 16.45 25.21 -8.07
C ALA A 167 17.21 23.95 -8.55
N LYS A 168 18.16 24.13 -9.49
CA LYS A 168 18.98 23.03 -10.04
C LYS A 168 19.91 22.42 -8.98
N GLU A 169 20.51 23.25 -8.11
CA GLU A 169 21.36 22.80 -7.00
C GLU A 169 20.53 22.01 -6.00
N LEU A 170 19.37 22.55 -5.60
CA LEU A 170 18.46 21.92 -4.66
C LEU A 170 17.95 20.56 -5.18
N SER A 171 17.54 20.47 -6.44
CA SER A 171 17.10 19.23 -7.08
C SER A 171 18.17 18.14 -7.00
N LYS A 172 19.42 18.44 -7.33
CA LYS A 172 20.54 17.48 -7.22
C LYS A 172 20.73 17.00 -5.78
N LYS A 173 20.65 17.91 -4.79
CA LYS A 173 20.79 17.56 -3.38
C LYS A 173 19.61 16.74 -2.86
N THR A 174 18.41 16.96 -3.39
CA THR A 174 17.22 16.16 -3.08
C THR A 174 17.43 14.72 -3.53
N VAL A 175 17.80 14.50 -4.79
CA VAL A 175 18.06 13.14 -5.32
C VAL A 175 19.15 12.42 -4.51
N HIS A 176 20.24 13.14 -4.17
CA HIS A 176 21.32 12.56 -3.37
C HIS A 176 20.86 12.17 -1.96
N LYS A 177 20.07 13.04 -1.31
CA LYS A 177 19.45 12.76 0.00
C LYS A 177 18.57 11.50 -0.04
N THR A 178 17.75 11.32 -1.09
CA THR A 178 16.89 10.16 -1.25
C THR A 178 17.72 8.88 -1.36
N LYS A 179 18.73 8.86 -2.23
CA LYS A 179 19.62 7.70 -2.40
C LYS A 179 20.37 7.32 -1.10
N GLU A 180 20.87 8.32 -0.35
CA GLU A 180 21.55 8.04 0.92
C GLU A 180 20.56 7.56 2.00
N ASN A 181 19.31 7.99 1.96
CA ASN A 181 18.28 7.47 2.86
C ASN A 181 17.95 5.99 2.56
N GLU A 182 17.85 5.62 1.28
CA GLU A 182 17.69 4.22 0.86
C GLU A 182 18.88 3.36 1.29
N ARG A 183 20.11 3.85 1.06
CA ARG A 183 21.34 3.18 1.48
C ARG A 183 21.40 2.97 2.99
N PHE A 184 21.02 3.99 3.77
CA PHE A 184 20.95 3.88 5.22
C PHE A 184 19.97 2.78 5.65
N ASN A 185 18.76 2.75 5.07
CA ASN A 185 17.77 1.72 5.37
C ASN A 185 18.27 0.31 5.01
N GLN A 186 18.98 0.15 3.89
CA GLN A 186 19.60 -1.13 3.51
C GLN A 186 20.64 -1.59 4.54
N ILE A 187 21.53 -0.69 4.99
CA ILE A 187 22.56 -1.01 5.99
C ILE A 187 21.91 -1.41 7.32
N ILE A 188 20.89 -0.67 7.78
CA ILE A 188 20.16 -1.01 9.01
C ILE A 188 19.49 -2.38 8.89
N SER A 189 18.81 -2.64 7.78
CA SER A 189 18.18 -3.93 7.53
C SER A 189 19.17 -5.09 7.55
N ASP A 190 20.30 -4.94 6.88
CA ASP A 190 21.37 -5.95 6.80
C ASP A 190 21.94 -6.28 8.20
N VAL A 191 22.26 -5.24 8.96
CA VAL A 191 22.83 -5.40 10.31
C VAL A 191 21.82 -6.01 11.28
N LEU A 192 20.53 -5.67 11.17
CA LEU A 192 19.48 -6.25 12.00
C LEU A 192 19.18 -7.72 11.63
N LEU A 193 19.22 -8.06 10.35
CA LEU A 193 19.09 -9.46 9.89
C LEU A 193 20.25 -10.33 10.37
N ALA A 194 21.43 -9.74 10.53
CA ALA A 194 22.62 -10.42 11.05
C ALA A 194 22.68 -10.49 12.59
N TYR A 195 21.60 -10.10 13.31
CA TYR A 195 21.61 -9.98 14.78
C TYR A 195 22.09 -11.24 15.48
N ASP A 196 21.54 -12.41 15.14
CA ASP A 196 21.90 -13.69 15.78
C ASP A 196 23.38 -14.04 15.56
N THR A 197 23.91 -13.78 14.36
CA THR A 197 25.32 -13.95 14.05
C THR A 197 26.20 -13.02 14.89
N ILE A 198 25.82 -11.73 14.96
CA ILE A 198 26.53 -10.72 15.75
C ILE A 198 26.51 -11.09 17.24
N PHE A 199 25.36 -11.59 17.72
CA PHE A 199 25.16 -12.03 19.10
C PHE A 199 26.07 -13.22 19.43
N VAL A 200 26.06 -14.27 18.62
CA VAL A 200 26.88 -15.47 18.85
C VAL A 200 28.38 -15.16 18.81
N PHE A 201 28.82 -14.31 17.88
CA PHE A 201 30.23 -13.90 17.76
C PHE A 201 30.61 -12.71 18.63
N GLN A 202 29.68 -12.16 19.47
CA GLN A 202 29.89 -11.00 20.36
C GLN A 202 30.46 -9.77 19.65
N GLN A 203 30.08 -9.54 18.38
CA GLN A 203 30.61 -8.46 17.53
C GLN A 203 29.84 -7.14 17.69
N TRP A 204 29.53 -6.74 18.92
CA TRP A 204 28.76 -5.52 19.22
C TRP A 204 29.48 -4.23 18.79
N LYS A 205 30.81 -4.23 18.78
CA LYS A 205 31.56 -3.09 18.27
C LYS A 205 31.32 -2.87 16.79
N TYR A 206 31.39 -3.93 15.99
CA TYR A 206 31.09 -3.90 14.55
C TYR A 206 29.66 -3.39 14.29
N PHE A 207 28.67 -3.91 15.04
CA PHE A 207 27.28 -3.47 14.97
C PHE A 207 27.14 -1.95 15.16
N LYS A 208 27.69 -1.43 16.27
CA LYS A 208 27.62 0.00 16.62
C LYS A 208 28.35 0.87 15.59
N GLU A 209 29.54 0.46 15.15
CA GLU A 209 30.33 1.22 14.18
C GLU A 209 29.63 1.31 12.82
N LYS A 210 29.04 0.23 12.33
CA LYS A 210 28.29 0.23 11.07
C LYS A 210 27.10 1.20 11.09
N ILE A 211 26.31 1.15 12.15
CA ILE A 211 25.17 2.06 12.31
C ILE A 211 25.64 3.52 12.45
N HIS A 212 26.70 3.74 13.26
CA HIS A 212 27.24 5.08 13.46
C HIS A 212 27.74 5.70 12.15
N GLN A 213 28.55 4.97 11.38
CA GLN A 213 29.08 5.45 10.10
C GLN A 213 27.95 5.76 9.10
N ALA A 214 26.93 4.89 9.00
CA ALA A 214 25.78 5.12 8.15
C ALA A 214 24.97 6.35 8.59
N SER A 215 24.79 6.55 9.92
CA SER A 215 24.10 7.72 10.48
C SER A 215 24.86 9.03 10.21
N GLU A 216 26.18 9.04 10.37
CA GLU A 216 27.00 10.21 10.09
C GLU A 216 26.96 10.61 8.60
N GLN A 217 27.04 9.62 7.70
CA GLN A 217 26.96 9.85 6.26
C GLN A 217 25.58 10.44 5.87
N LEU A 218 24.50 9.87 6.40
CA LEU A 218 23.14 10.38 6.19
C LEU A 218 23.00 11.79 6.78
N GLY A 219 23.54 12.01 8.00
CA GLY A 219 23.53 13.30 8.66
C GLY A 219 24.28 14.38 7.86
N PHE A 220 25.44 14.06 7.32
CA PHE A 220 26.20 14.95 6.44
C PHE A 220 25.40 15.32 5.18
N THR A 221 24.79 14.34 4.54
CA THR A 221 23.97 14.56 3.34
C THR A 221 22.73 15.40 3.63
N ARG A 222 22.03 15.15 4.75
CA ARG A 222 20.89 15.95 5.21
C ARG A 222 21.28 17.39 5.52
N ARG A 223 22.43 17.63 6.18
CA ARG A 223 22.96 18.98 6.44
C ARG A 223 23.24 19.73 5.14
N ASN A 224 23.83 19.08 4.13
CA ASN A 224 24.09 19.71 2.84
C ASN A 224 22.81 20.05 2.06
N TYR A 225 21.81 19.17 2.10
CA TYR A 225 20.47 19.46 1.56
C TYR A 225 19.85 20.67 2.27
N SER A 226 19.85 20.68 3.62
CA SER A 226 19.29 21.77 4.41
C SER A 226 19.95 23.13 4.12
N LYS A 227 21.27 23.16 3.89
CA LYS A 227 21.99 24.39 3.49
C LYS A 227 21.49 24.91 2.13
N SER A 228 21.30 24.02 1.14
CA SER A 228 20.80 24.46 -0.18
C SER A 228 19.32 24.85 -0.13
N PHE A 229 18.53 24.16 0.68
CA PHE A 229 17.12 24.51 0.94
C PHE A 229 17.01 25.89 1.61
N ALA A 230 17.85 26.17 2.63
CA ALA A 230 17.87 27.46 3.32
C ALA A 230 18.17 28.63 2.37
N LYS A 231 19.09 28.46 1.40
CA LYS A 231 19.37 29.50 0.39
C LYS A 231 18.13 29.81 -0.45
N VAL A 232 17.40 28.78 -0.89
CA VAL A 232 16.16 28.95 -1.67
C VAL A 232 15.07 29.62 -0.84
N ALA A 233 14.90 29.17 0.42
CA ALA A 233 13.89 29.71 1.34
C ALA A 233 14.15 31.18 1.68
N VAL A 234 15.42 31.54 1.99
CA VAL A 234 15.80 32.95 2.29
C VAL A 234 15.59 33.83 1.08
N LEU A 235 15.95 33.36 -0.12
CA LEU A 235 15.78 34.18 -1.34
C LEU A 235 14.29 34.40 -1.68
N GLY A 236 13.46 33.33 -1.50
CA GLY A 236 12.00 33.47 -1.63
C GLY A 236 11.39 34.40 -0.59
N GLY A 237 11.82 34.24 0.69
CA GLY A 237 11.39 35.13 1.77
C GLY A 237 11.80 36.60 1.54
N PHE A 238 13.00 36.84 1.06
CA PHE A 238 13.45 38.19 0.70
C PHE A 238 12.57 38.79 -0.40
N GLY A 239 12.26 38.02 -1.47
CA GLY A 239 11.34 38.46 -2.51
C GLY A 239 9.96 38.82 -1.96
N ASN A 240 9.41 38.01 -1.07
CA ASN A 240 8.11 38.25 -0.43
C ASN A 240 8.12 39.54 0.41
N VAL A 241 9.14 39.75 1.26
CA VAL A 241 9.27 40.97 2.07
C VAL A 241 9.40 42.18 1.17
N LEU A 242 10.21 42.11 0.11
CA LEU A 242 10.37 43.23 -0.83
C LEU A 242 9.05 43.58 -1.51
N SER A 243 8.28 42.59 -1.95
CA SER A 243 6.95 42.83 -2.54
C SER A 243 5.95 43.43 -1.55
N GLN A 244 5.96 42.99 -0.29
CA GLN A 244 5.11 43.62 0.74
C GLN A 244 5.47 45.08 1.00
N ILE A 245 6.76 45.41 1.05
CA ILE A 245 7.23 46.80 1.20
C ILE A 245 6.82 47.64 -0.03
N SER A 246 6.97 47.08 -1.24
CA SER A 246 6.59 47.77 -2.48
C SER A 246 5.11 48.10 -2.52
N ILE A 247 4.23 47.13 -2.20
CA ILE A 247 2.77 47.37 -2.14
C ILE A 247 2.40 48.39 -1.06
N PHE A 248 3.04 48.33 0.11
CA PHE A 248 2.85 49.32 1.18
C PHE A 248 3.20 50.74 0.71
N LEU A 249 4.36 50.94 0.11
CA LEU A 249 4.82 52.23 -0.41
C LEU A 249 3.94 52.73 -1.57
N PHE A 250 3.53 51.84 -2.48
CA PHE A 250 2.68 52.19 -3.60
C PHE A 250 1.27 52.60 -3.13
N THR A 251 0.69 51.86 -2.16
CA THR A 251 -0.59 52.25 -1.56
C THR A 251 -0.48 53.60 -0.82
N GLY A 252 0.61 53.80 -0.06
CA GLY A 252 0.90 55.09 0.56
C GLY A 252 0.97 56.23 -0.45
N TYR A 253 1.58 56.02 -1.62
CA TYR A 253 1.56 57.00 -2.71
C TYR A 253 0.13 57.31 -3.20
N LEU A 254 -0.72 56.29 -3.38
CA LEU A 254 -2.12 56.48 -3.78
C LEU A 254 -2.91 57.27 -2.72
N VAL A 255 -2.65 57.03 -1.43
CA VAL A 255 -3.22 57.83 -0.32
C VAL A 255 -2.84 59.30 -0.43
N THR A 256 -1.54 59.61 -0.67
CA THR A 256 -1.09 61.01 -0.82
C THR A 256 -1.71 61.73 -2.02
N LYS A 257 -2.19 60.96 -3.02
CA LYS A 257 -2.94 61.48 -4.17
C LYS A 257 -4.44 61.57 -3.92
N GLY A 258 -4.94 61.16 -2.75
CA GLY A 258 -6.37 61.13 -2.44
C GLY A 258 -7.16 60.08 -3.23
N MET A 259 -6.50 59.09 -3.82
CA MET A 259 -7.13 58.05 -4.65
C MET A 259 -7.70 56.89 -3.82
N VAL A 260 -7.14 56.67 -2.62
CA VAL A 260 -7.58 55.64 -1.67
C VAL A 260 -7.48 56.19 -0.24
N THR A 261 -8.18 55.58 0.72
CA THR A 261 -8.17 55.96 2.14
C THR A 261 -6.90 55.47 2.85
N VAL A 262 -6.58 56.03 4.02
CA VAL A 262 -5.43 55.61 4.83
C VAL A 262 -5.57 54.16 5.26
N GLY A 263 -6.78 53.73 5.61
CA GLY A 263 -7.07 52.34 5.99
C GLY A 263 -6.80 51.32 4.88
N ALA A 264 -6.87 51.76 3.62
CA ALA A 264 -6.54 50.89 2.49
C ALA A 264 -5.11 50.31 2.57
N ILE A 265 -4.17 50.95 3.28
CA ILE A 265 -2.81 50.44 3.49
C ILE A 265 -2.83 49.10 4.20
N LEU A 266 -3.67 48.95 5.24
CA LEU A 266 -3.78 47.68 5.96
C LEU A 266 -4.41 46.60 5.10
N ALA A 267 -5.52 46.89 4.42
CA ALA A 267 -6.19 45.94 3.56
C ALA A 267 -5.30 45.48 2.41
N THR A 268 -4.64 46.40 1.70
CA THR A 268 -3.78 46.03 0.56
C THR A 268 -2.57 45.22 0.97
N THR A 269 -1.95 45.53 2.11
CA THR A 269 -0.81 44.79 2.62
C THR A 269 -1.22 43.36 3.01
N SER A 270 -2.38 43.19 3.66
CA SER A 270 -2.94 41.89 4.02
C SER A 270 -3.25 41.05 2.77
N LEU A 271 -4.03 41.58 1.83
CA LEU A 271 -4.45 40.90 0.61
C LEU A 271 -3.27 40.55 -0.30
N ALA A 272 -2.32 41.49 -0.50
CA ALA A 272 -1.11 41.21 -1.26
C ALA A 272 -0.24 40.13 -0.57
N GLY A 273 -0.15 40.17 0.78
CA GLY A 273 0.54 39.14 1.57
C GLY A 273 -0.03 37.75 1.35
N THR A 274 -1.36 37.58 1.31
CA THR A 274 -2.02 36.30 0.98
C THR A 274 -1.61 35.84 -0.41
N ILE A 275 -1.60 36.69 -1.42
CA ILE A 275 -1.17 36.35 -2.79
C ILE A 275 0.29 35.89 -2.81
N PHE A 276 1.21 36.68 -2.22
CA PHE A 276 2.64 36.38 -2.25
C PHE A 276 2.99 35.11 -1.50
N ASN A 277 2.34 34.85 -0.37
CA ASN A 277 2.50 33.60 0.39
C ASN A 277 1.99 32.41 -0.41
N ALA A 278 0.81 32.51 -1.02
CA ALA A 278 0.24 31.45 -1.85
C ALA A 278 1.17 31.12 -3.04
N VAL A 279 1.62 32.12 -3.79
CA VAL A 279 2.54 31.96 -4.93
C VAL A 279 3.89 31.41 -4.49
N GLY A 280 4.43 31.89 -3.37
CA GLY A 280 5.70 31.41 -2.82
C GLY A 280 5.66 29.92 -2.45
N ASN A 281 4.55 29.44 -1.90
CA ASN A 281 4.37 28.05 -1.51
C ASN A 281 4.01 27.13 -2.69
N MET A 282 3.36 27.63 -3.75
CA MET A 282 2.89 26.80 -4.88
C MET A 282 3.99 25.94 -5.50
N SER A 283 5.20 26.47 -5.65
CA SER A 283 6.32 25.70 -6.23
C SER A 283 6.71 24.49 -5.37
N GLN A 284 6.67 24.63 -4.06
CA GLN A 284 6.96 23.54 -3.12
C GLN A 284 5.84 22.49 -3.14
N GLU A 285 4.58 22.93 -3.09
CA GLU A 285 3.41 22.07 -3.11
C GLU A 285 3.34 21.26 -4.42
N LEU A 286 3.59 21.88 -5.57
CA LEU A 286 3.67 21.21 -6.87
C LEU A 286 4.83 20.20 -6.92
N ALA A 287 5.99 20.54 -6.35
CA ALA A 287 7.12 19.62 -6.28
C ALA A 287 6.81 18.40 -5.41
N MET A 288 6.13 18.59 -4.27
CA MET A 288 5.67 17.50 -3.41
C MET A 288 4.67 16.63 -4.15
N PHE A 289 3.66 17.21 -4.78
CA PHE A 289 2.64 16.49 -5.55
C PHE A 289 3.25 15.64 -6.67
N THR A 290 4.17 16.21 -7.45
CA THR A 290 4.85 15.47 -8.54
C THR A 290 5.75 14.35 -8.00
N SER A 291 6.32 14.52 -6.82
CA SER A 291 7.15 13.49 -6.16
C SER A 291 6.34 12.28 -5.68
N ALA A 292 5.03 12.40 -5.55
CA ALA A 292 4.15 11.28 -5.20
C ALA A 292 3.86 10.34 -6.38
N LYS A 293 4.13 10.76 -7.64
CA LYS A 293 3.82 9.98 -8.84
C LYS A 293 4.31 8.52 -8.79
N PRO A 294 5.56 8.20 -8.38
CA PRO A 294 6.04 6.82 -8.30
C PRO A 294 5.26 5.95 -7.32
N LEU A 295 4.62 6.56 -6.29
CA LEU A 295 3.80 5.81 -5.32
C LEU A 295 2.50 5.32 -5.96
N PHE A 296 1.90 6.12 -6.84
CA PHE A 296 0.72 5.71 -7.60
C PHE A 296 1.05 4.64 -8.65
N GLU A 297 2.19 4.76 -9.32
CA GLU A 297 2.65 3.82 -10.34
C GLU A 297 2.98 2.42 -9.79
N LYS A 298 3.18 2.28 -8.48
CA LYS A 298 3.43 0.96 -7.85
C LYS A 298 2.28 -0.03 -8.09
N ILE A 299 1.02 0.42 -8.07
CA ILE A 299 -0.14 -0.45 -8.36
C ILE A 299 -0.13 -0.88 -9.82
N ASP A 300 0.22 0.01 -10.73
CA ASP A 300 0.28 -0.29 -12.17
C ASP A 300 1.34 -1.36 -12.51
N THR A 301 2.26 -1.64 -11.57
CA THR A 301 3.23 -2.75 -11.72
C THR A 301 2.62 -4.12 -11.45
N LEU A 302 1.42 -4.19 -10.88
CA LEU A 302 0.68 -5.45 -10.75
C LEU A 302 0.06 -5.78 -12.11
N THR A 303 0.52 -6.85 -12.71
CA THR A 303 -0.03 -7.32 -13.98
C THR A 303 -1.25 -8.18 -13.68
N PRO A 304 -2.41 -7.86 -14.23
CA PRO A 304 -3.58 -8.73 -14.12
C PRO A 304 -3.26 -10.14 -14.62
N SER A 305 -3.86 -11.14 -14.01
CA SER A 305 -3.74 -12.51 -14.49
C SER A 305 -4.23 -12.59 -15.93
N THR A 306 -3.47 -13.27 -16.79
CA THR A 306 -3.91 -13.57 -18.16
C THR A 306 -5.02 -14.62 -18.20
N ARG A 307 -5.28 -15.29 -17.07
CA ARG A 307 -6.36 -16.26 -16.88
C ARG A 307 -7.68 -15.54 -16.56
N ALA A 308 -8.21 -14.80 -17.53
CA ALA A 308 -9.43 -14.02 -17.34
C ALA A 308 -10.67 -14.95 -17.19
N GLU A 309 -11.55 -14.61 -16.26
CA GLU A 309 -12.80 -15.35 -16.04
C GLU A 309 -13.78 -15.25 -17.22
N GLU A 310 -13.62 -14.24 -18.10
CA GLU A 310 -14.54 -13.96 -19.22
C GLU A 310 -14.58 -15.07 -20.29
N ASN A 311 -13.58 -15.96 -20.37
CA ASN A 311 -13.52 -17.08 -21.32
C ASN A 311 -13.57 -18.44 -20.61
N ALA A 312 -14.40 -18.57 -19.58
CA ALA A 312 -14.50 -19.79 -18.78
C ALA A 312 -14.89 -21.00 -19.67
N VAL A 313 -13.90 -21.79 -20.06
CA VAL A 313 -14.12 -23.12 -20.63
C VAL A 313 -14.75 -23.99 -19.55
N GLU A 314 -15.82 -24.68 -19.86
CA GLU A 314 -16.43 -25.65 -18.95
C GLU A 314 -15.52 -26.88 -18.90
N ILE A 315 -14.84 -27.10 -17.76
CA ILE A 315 -13.97 -28.26 -17.59
C ILE A 315 -14.87 -29.51 -17.56
N LEU A 316 -14.77 -30.34 -18.58
CA LEU A 316 -15.47 -31.63 -18.63
C LEU A 316 -14.74 -32.61 -17.72
N ASN A 317 -15.16 -32.69 -16.44
CA ASN A 317 -14.59 -33.58 -15.43
C ASN A 317 -14.79 -35.10 -15.70
N ASP A 318 -15.33 -35.47 -16.84
CA ASP A 318 -15.63 -36.87 -17.20
C ASP A 318 -14.47 -37.62 -17.90
N ALA A 319 -13.37 -36.90 -18.21
CA ALA A 319 -12.21 -37.51 -18.84
C ALA A 319 -11.48 -38.45 -17.86
N GLU A 320 -11.10 -39.64 -18.34
CA GLU A 320 -10.28 -40.62 -17.59
C GLU A 320 -8.84 -40.10 -17.36
N VAL A 321 -8.31 -39.36 -18.35
CA VAL A 321 -7.01 -38.68 -18.27
C VAL A 321 -7.16 -37.39 -17.48
N LEU A 322 -6.48 -37.30 -16.33
CA LEU A 322 -6.43 -36.10 -15.50
C LEU A 322 -5.42 -35.08 -16.05
N TYR A 323 -4.14 -35.48 -16.10
CA TYR A 323 -3.08 -34.66 -16.68
C TYR A 323 -2.44 -35.36 -17.86
N ASN A 324 -2.21 -34.63 -18.96
CA ASN A 324 -1.28 -35.06 -20.00
C ASN A 324 -0.12 -34.08 -20.06
N ILE A 325 1.09 -34.55 -19.82
CA ILE A 325 2.32 -33.78 -19.70
C ILE A 325 3.23 -34.20 -20.85
N GLU A 326 3.61 -33.27 -21.73
CA GLU A 326 4.45 -33.51 -22.90
C GLU A 326 5.68 -32.60 -22.87
N ASN A 327 6.87 -33.20 -22.78
CA ASN A 327 8.16 -32.50 -22.81
C ASN A 327 8.24 -31.30 -21.85
N LEU A 328 7.64 -31.40 -20.68
CA LEU A 328 7.65 -30.37 -19.66
C LEU A 328 9.07 -30.12 -19.16
N GLN A 329 9.55 -28.89 -19.31
CA GLN A 329 10.84 -28.43 -18.81
C GLN A 329 10.68 -27.07 -18.15
N PHE A 330 11.46 -26.82 -17.08
CA PHE A 330 11.43 -25.52 -16.41
C PHE A 330 12.81 -25.10 -15.90
N SER A 331 13.11 -23.80 -16.00
CA SER A 331 14.36 -23.18 -15.55
C SER A 331 14.08 -21.89 -14.81
N TYR A 332 14.81 -21.61 -13.72
CA TYR A 332 14.91 -20.30 -13.11
C TYR A 332 16.14 -19.57 -13.69
N GLY A 333 15.91 -18.60 -14.57
CA GLY A 333 17.01 -17.99 -15.35
C GLY A 333 17.73 -19.06 -16.17
N ASP A 334 19.04 -19.20 -15.99
CA ASP A 334 19.88 -20.18 -16.71
C ASP A 334 19.93 -21.57 -16.02
N ALA A 335 19.36 -21.70 -14.82
CA ALA A 335 19.43 -22.95 -14.06
C ALA A 335 18.23 -23.87 -14.39
N ILE A 336 18.49 -25.01 -15.05
CA ILE A 336 17.46 -26.03 -15.31
C ILE A 336 17.11 -26.72 -14.00
N VAL A 337 15.84 -26.60 -13.59
CA VAL A 337 15.31 -27.21 -12.35
C VAL A 337 14.51 -28.48 -12.67
N LEU A 338 13.69 -28.45 -13.70
CA LEU A 338 12.96 -29.64 -14.19
C LEU A 338 13.47 -29.98 -15.58
N LYS A 339 14.07 -31.17 -15.70
CA LYS A 339 14.51 -31.73 -17.01
C LYS A 339 13.28 -32.16 -17.81
N PRO A 340 13.40 -32.34 -19.16
CA PRO A 340 12.28 -32.76 -19.99
C PRO A 340 11.58 -33.99 -19.41
N PHE A 341 10.30 -33.83 -19.10
CA PHE A 341 9.46 -34.84 -18.45
C PHE A 341 8.14 -34.99 -19.21
N SER A 342 7.76 -36.22 -19.49
CA SER A 342 6.49 -36.55 -20.16
C SER A 342 5.78 -37.64 -19.42
N LYS A 343 4.49 -37.46 -19.12
CA LYS A 343 3.69 -38.43 -18.37
C LYS A 343 2.20 -38.16 -18.52
N THR A 344 1.42 -39.25 -18.62
CA THR A 344 -0.04 -39.19 -18.51
C THR A 344 -0.45 -39.66 -17.12
N LEU A 345 -1.30 -38.86 -16.43
CA LEU A 345 -1.84 -39.17 -15.11
C LEU A 345 -3.35 -39.35 -15.21
N PHE A 346 -3.87 -40.35 -14.54
CA PHE A 346 -5.27 -40.77 -14.61
C PHE A 346 -6.06 -40.34 -13.36
N LYS A 347 -7.35 -40.14 -13.53
CA LYS A 347 -8.29 -39.85 -12.44
C LYS A 347 -8.38 -41.03 -11.48
N ASN A 348 -8.60 -40.77 -10.20
CA ASN A 348 -8.73 -41.75 -9.10
C ASN A 348 -7.47 -42.61 -8.84
N HIS A 349 -6.32 -42.22 -9.42
CA HIS A 349 -5.04 -42.91 -9.18
C HIS A 349 -4.22 -42.19 -8.09
N LYS A 350 -3.35 -42.97 -7.43
CA LYS A 350 -2.47 -42.56 -6.33
C LYS A 350 -1.01 -42.57 -6.79
N TYR A 351 -0.42 -41.39 -6.94
CA TYR A 351 0.95 -41.23 -7.41
C TYR A 351 1.85 -40.73 -6.28
N ALA A 352 3.00 -41.40 -6.07
CA ALA A 352 4.08 -40.88 -5.25
C ALA A 352 5.18 -40.29 -6.15
N ILE A 353 5.53 -39.02 -5.96
CA ILE A 353 6.61 -38.36 -6.68
C ILE A 353 7.85 -38.36 -5.78
N MET A 354 8.88 -39.07 -6.20
CA MET A 354 10.10 -39.33 -5.45
C MET A 354 11.33 -38.82 -6.20
N GLY A 355 12.45 -38.62 -5.50
CA GLY A 355 13.72 -38.20 -6.08
C GLY A 355 14.60 -37.48 -5.06
N ALA A 356 15.87 -37.24 -5.41
CA ALA A 356 16.79 -36.49 -4.57
C ALA A 356 16.31 -35.05 -4.33
N SER A 357 16.83 -34.37 -3.30
CA SER A 357 16.54 -32.95 -3.11
C SER A 357 17.06 -32.13 -4.31
N GLY A 358 16.25 -31.17 -4.80
CA GLY A 358 16.60 -30.34 -5.95
C GLY A 358 16.31 -30.94 -7.33
N THR A 359 15.66 -32.11 -7.44
CA THR A 359 15.29 -32.71 -8.75
C THR A 359 14.06 -32.09 -9.41
N GLY A 360 13.42 -31.11 -8.77
CA GLY A 360 12.26 -30.40 -9.33
C GLY A 360 10.89 -30.95 -8.91
N LYS A 361 10.78 -31.79 -7.88
CA LYS A 361 9.52 -32.39 -7.41
C LYS A 361 8.46 -31.32 -7.06
N SER A 362 8.79 -30.41 -6.15
CA SER A 362 7.89 -29.30 -5.78
C SER A 362 7.64 -28.35 -6.96
N THR A 363 8.62 -28.18 -7.86
CA THR A 363 8.45 -27.40 -9.10
C THR A 363 7.43 -28.04 -10.02
N LEU A 364 7.51 -29.37 -10.23
CA LEU A 364 6.50 -30.12 -10.99
C LEU A 364 5.12 -29.95 -10.37
N LEU A 365 5.01 -30.15 -9.04
CA LEU A 365 3.73 -30.02 -8.34
C LEU A 365 3.18 -28.59 -8.40
N ASN A 366 4.04 -27.56 -8.33
CA ASN A 366 3.66 -26.16 -8.47
C ASN A 366 3.20 -25.82 -9.90
N ILE A 367 3.80 -26.42 -10.93
CA ILE A 367 3.33 -26.27 -12.32
C ILE A 367 1.94 -26.90 -12.46
N LEU A 368 1.76 -28.16 -12.02
CA LEU A 368 0.47 -28.85 -12.07
C LEU A 368 -0.62 -28.14 -11.25
N GLY A 369 -0.24 -27.50 -10.14
CA GLY A 369 -1.09 -26.63 -9.34
C GLY A 369 -1.34 -25.23 -9.93
N GLY A 370 -0.79 -24.92 -11.11
CA GLY A 370 -0.97 -23.64 -11.78
C GLY A 370 -0.28 -22.46 -11.12
N LYS A 371 0.63 -22.69 -10.15
CA LYS A 371 1.38 -21.65 -9.43
C LYS A 371 2.57 -21.13 -10.24
N ILE A 372 3.17 -21.96 -11.10
CA ILE A 372 4.30 -21.62 -11.97
C ILE A 372 3.83 -21.62 -13.42
N GLU A 373 4.03 -20.49 -14.08
CA GLU A 373 3.80 -20.25 -15.49
C GLU A 373 5.15 -20.13 -16.24
N GLY A 374 5.12 -20.12 -17.57
CA GLY A 374 6.34 -19.91 -18.36
C GLY A 374 7.25 -21.13 -18.48
N TYR A 375 6.74 -22.33 -18.23
CA TYR A 375 7.42 -23.59 -18.55
C TYR A 375 7.41 -23.86 -20.05
N GLN A 376 8.33 -24.73 -20.51
CA GLN A 376 8.36 -25.25 -21.87
C GLN A 376 7.67 -26.62 -21.94
N GLY A 377 7.12 -26.98 -23.10
CA GLY A 377 6.30 -28.17 -23.27
C GLY A 377 4.82 -27.89 -23.14
N ASN A 378 4.00 -28.94 -23.12
CA ASN A 378 2.54 -28.83 -23.02
C ASN A 378 2.03 -29.58 -21.78
N VAL A 379 1.11 -28.95 -21.05
CA VAL A 379 0.42 -29.56 -19.90
C VAL A 379 -1.06 -29.30 -20.02
N THR A 380 -1.85 -30.35 -20.09
CA THR A 380 -3.31 -30.24 -20.10
C THR A 380 -3.89 -30.86 -18.82
N LEU A 381 -4.96 -30.28 -18.32
CA LEU A 381 -5.83 -30.80 -17.26
C LEU A 381 -7.21 -31.07 -17.85
N TYR A 382 -7.70 -32.32 -17.78
CA TYR A 382 -8.94 -32.73 -18.42
C TYR A 382 -9.02 -32.33 -19.89
N GLN A 383 -7.92 -32.47 -20.65
CA GLN A 383 -7.75 -32.12 -22.07
C GLN A 383 -7.67 -30.62 -22.38
N GLU A 384 -7.87 -29.74 -21.38
CA GLU A 384 -7.73 -28.30 -21.54
C GLU A 384 -6.30 -27.83 -21.18
N GLU A 385 -5.76 -26.86 -21.94
CA GLU A 385 -4.42 -26.34 -21.65
C GLU A 385 -4.37 -25.63 -20.29
N LEU A 386 -3.49 -26.07 -19.40
CA LEU A 386 -3.44 -25.65 -17.99
C LEU A 386 -3.33 -24.13 -17.82
N ASN A 387 -2.57 -23.46 -18.68
CA ASN A 387 -2.37 -22.01 -18.61
C ASN A 387 -3.59 -21.18 -19.03
N THR A 388 -4.57 -21.79 -19.70
CA THR A 388 -5.79 -21.12 -20.15
C THR A 388 -6.94 -21.23 -19.16
N ILE A 389 -6.83 -22.18 -18.21
CA ILE A 389 -7.87 -22.42 -17.21
C ILE A 389 -7.88 -21.29 -16.18
N PRO A 390 -9.01 -20.56 -15.95
CA PRO A 390 -9.15 -19.59 -14.87
C PRO A 390 -8.84 -20.21 -13.50
N TYR A 391 -8.23 -19.42 -12.59
CA TYR A 391 -7.87 -19.93 -11.26
C TYR A 391 -9.08 -20.41 -10.46
N SER A 392 -10.25 -19.75 -10.57
CA SER A 392 -11.48 -20.20 -9.94
C SER A 392 -11.84 -21.64 -10.34
N LYS A 393 -11.83 -21.93 -11.65
CA LYS A 393 -12.12 -23.26 -12.20
C LYS A 393 -11.03 -24.30 -11.88
N LEU A 394 -9.77 -23.87 -11.92
CA LEU A 394 -8.64 -24.73 -11.59
C LEU A 394 -8.76 -25.24 -10.15
N TYR A 395 -8.96 -24.34 -9.19
CA TYR A 395 -9.03 -24.72 -7.77
C TYR A 395 -10.39 -25.27 -7.33
N ASP A 396 -11.41 -25.23 -8.17
CA ASP A 396 -12.61 -26.07 -8.03
C ASP A 396 -12.31 -27.55 -8.35
N SER A 397 -11.35 -27.80 -9.26
CA SER A 397 -11.02 -29.14 -9.73
C SER A 397 -9.89 -29.79 -8.94
N ILE A 398 -8.89 -29.01 -8.52
CA ILE A 398 -7.70 -29.49 -7.80
C ILE A 398 -7.51 -28.73 -6.49
N THR A 399 -6.88 -29.36 -5.52
CA THR A 399 -6.49 -28.70 -4.28
C THR A 399 -5.02 -28.97 -3.97
N TYR A 400 -4.29 -27.89 -3.63
CA TYR A 400 -2.87 -27.93 -3.33
C TYR A 400 -2.61 -27.74 -1.83
N VAL A 401 -1.82 -28.63 -1.22
CA VAL A 401 -1.37 -28.53 0.17
C VAL A 401 0.13 -28.27 0.20
N GLU A 402 0.51 -27.15 0.78
CA GLU A 402 1.92 -26.72 0.88
C GLU A 402 2.64 -27.44 2.01
N GLN A 403 3.97 -27.56 1.90
CA GLN A 403 4.84 -28.09 2.93
C GLN A 403 4.73 -27.33 4.26
N ASN A 404 4.67 -25.98 4.19
CA ASN A 404 4.53 -25.10 5.33
C ASN A 404 3.28 -24.21 5.20
N PRO A 405 2.10 -24.74 5.50
CA PRO A 405 0.87 -23.99 5.31
C PRO A 405 0.71 -22.87 6.34
N HIS A 406 0.17 -21.73 5.92
CA HIS A 406 -0.10 -20.61 6.81
C HIS A 406 -1.34 -20.88 7.67
N ILE A 407 -1.22 -20.60 8.98
CA ILE A 407 -2.32 -20.59 9.94
C ILE A 407 -2.64 -19.12 10.28
N PHE A 408 -3.88 -18.74 10.06
CA PHE A 408 -4.36 -17.39 10.36
C PHE A 408 -4.63 -17.21 11.86
N GLN A 409 -4.44 -16.01 12.37
CA GLN A 409 -4.94 -15.65 13.69
C GLN A 409 -6.47 -15.68 13.68
N GLY A 410 -7.05 -16.65 14.37
CA GLY A 410 -8.47 -16.90 14.39
C GLY A 410 -8.78 -18.21 15.09
N SER A 411 -10.04 -18.61 15.13
CA SER A 411 -10.44 -19.91 15.69
C SER A 411 -10.01 -21.07 14.80
N ILE A 412 -10.00 -22.29 15.35
CA ILE A 412 -9.82 -23.52 14.56
C ILE A 412 -10.87 -23.61 13.46
N ARG A 413 -12.12 -23.30 13.79
CA ARG A 413 -13.24 -23.22 12.83
C ARG A 413 -12.89 -22.28 11.67
N GLU A 414 -12.55 -21.01 11.95
CA GLU A 414 -12.21 -20.03 10.92
C GLU A 414 -11.03 -20.48 10.06
N ASN A 415 -10.05 -21.16 10.65
CA ASN A 415 -8.91 -21.71 9.91
C ASN A 415 -9.27 -22.87 8.99
N ILE A 416 -10.34 -23.63 9.27
CA ILE A 416 -10.78 -24.75 8.44
C ILE A 416 -11.73 -24.28 7.35
N VAL A 417 -12.75 -23.47 7.69
CA VAL A 417 -13.85 -23.14 6.76
C VAL A 417 -13.75 -21.75 6.15
N PHE A 418 -12.86 -20.88 6.64
CA PHE A 418 -12.82 -19.43 6.32
C PHE A 418 -14.20 -18.81 6.60
N GLN A 419 -14.89 -18.35 5.55
CA GLN A 419 -16.23 -17.74 5.63
C GLN A 419 -17.33 -18.62 5.00
N GLU A 420 -17.01 -19.90 4.67
CA GLU A 420 -17.98 -20.81 4.08
C GLU A 420 -18.92 -21.38 5.15
N GLU A 421 -20.19 -21.55 4.82
CA GLU A 421 -21.19 -22.16 5.69
C GLU A 421 -21.06 -23.69 5.62
N ILE A 422 -20.22 -24.27 6.47
CA ILE A 422 -19.99 -25.71 6.58
C ILE A 422 -20.48 -26.18 7.95
N SER A 423 -21.25 -27.29 7.97
CA SER A 423 -21.80 -27.84 9.22
C SER A 423 -20.70 -28.35 10.16
N ASP A 424 -20.91 -28.21 11.47
CA ASP A 424 -20.00 -28.71 12.49
C ASP A 424 -19.73 -30.20 12.36
N GLU A 425 -20.76 -30.98 11.99
CA GLU A 425 -20.60 -32.44 11.75
C GLU A 425 -19.52 -32.73 10.70
N LYS A 426 -19.53 -31.96 9.60
CA LYS A 426 -18.54 -32.10 8.52
C LYS A 426 -17.13 -31.72 9.00
N ILE A 427 -17.03 -30.64 9.82
CA ILE A 427 -15.76 -30.21 10.41
C ILE A 427 -15.21 -31.30 11.34
N TRP A 428 -16.05 -31.87 12.24
CA TRP A 428 -15.64 -32.94 13.13
C TRP A 428 -15.23 -34.19 12.40
N ASN A 429 -15.91 -34.56 11.30
CA ASN A 429 -15.56 -35.70 10.48
C ASN A 429 -14.17 -35.56 9.83
N VAL A 430 -13.82 -34.36 9.32
CA VAL A 430 -12.47 -34.15 8.76
C VAL A 430 -11.41 -34.09 9.84
N LEU A 431 -11.70 -33.54 11.02
CA LEU A 431 -10.79 -33.57 12.17
C LEU A 431 -10.50 -34.98 12.64
N ASP A 432 -11.46 -35.87 12.54
CA ASP A 432 -11.27 -37.30 12.82
C ASP A 432 -10.32 -37.96 11.79
N LYS A 433 -10.54 -37.69 10.48
CA LYS A 433 -9.67 -38.17 9.39
C LYS A 433 -8.21 -37.74 9.53
N VAL A 434 -7.95 -36.52 10.08
CA VAL A 434 -6.59 -36.02 10.33
C VAL A 434 -6.11 -36.26 11.77
N LEU A 435 -6.79 -37.11 12.54
CA LEU A 435 -6.43 -37.51 13.91
C LEU A 435 -6.31 -36.30 14.87
N LEU A 436 -7.15 -35.28 14.71
CA LEU A 436 -7.19 -34.08 15.57
C LEU A 436 -8.44 -34.02 16.46
N LYS A 437 -9.48 -34.79 16.20
CA LYS A 437 -10.77 -34.71 16.88
C LYS A 437 -10.62 -34.76 18.41
N SER A 438 -9.97 -35.76 18.95
CA SER A 438 -9.78 -35.94 20.39
C SER A 438 -8.98 -34.80 21.03
N ILE A 439 -8.05 -34.18 20.30
CA ILE A 439 -7.25 -33.04 20.77
C ILE A 439 -8.13 -31.80 20.85
N VAL A 440 -8.90 -31.52 19.79
CA VAL A 440 -9.77 -30.34 19.73
C VAL A 440 -10.93 -30.44 20.73
N GLU A 441 -11.49 -31.64 20.96
CA GLU A 441 -12.52 -31.85 21.98
C GLU A 441 -12.03 -31.59 23.40
N GLN A 442 -10.74 -31.75 23.69
CA GLN A 442 -10.13 -31.46 25.00
C GLN A 442 -9.83 -29.99 25.20
N LEU A 443 -9.86 -29.17 24.15
CA LEU A 443 -9.64 -27.74 24.29
C LEU A 443 -10.86 -27.05 24.94
N PRO A 444 -10.66 -26.04 25.83
CA PRO A 444 -11.76 -25.40 26.55
C PRO A 444 -12.87 -24.82 25.68
N GLN A 445 -12.54 -24.40 24.47
CA GLN A 445 -13.46 -23.79 23.52
C GLN A 445 -13.70 -24.65 22.26
N GLY A 446 -13.17 -25.88 22.21
CA GLY A 446 -13.33 -26.80 21.08
C GLY A 446 -12.93 -26.14 19.75
N LEU A 447 -13.86 -26.14 18.76
CA LEU A 447 -13.64 -25.53 17.43
C LEU A 447 -13.41 -24.02 17.48
N ASP A 448 -13.88 -23.34 18.51
CA ASP A 448 -13.77 -21.88 18.63
C ASP A 448 -12.50 -21.45 19.39
N THR A 449 -11.60 -22.41 19.68
CA THR A 449 -10.29 -22.13 20.26
C THR A 449 -9.44 -21.30 19.31
N MET A 450 -8.92 -20.17 19.80
CA MET A 450 -8.05 -19.26 19.03
C MET A 450 -6.66 -19.86 18.84
N ILE A 451 -6.16 -19.78 17.60
CA ILE A 451 -4.83 -20.28 17.18
C ILE A 451 -4.14 -19.24 16.28
N GLY A 452 -2.88 -19.47 15.92
CA GLY A 452 -2.13 -18.59 15.00
C GLY A 452 -1.35 -17.46 15.70
N ASP A 453 -1.39 -17.39 17.04
CA ASP A 453 -0.54 -16.49 17.84
C ASP A 453 0.68 -17.27 18.40
N THR A 454 1.72 -16.53 18.84
CA THR A 454 2.93 -17.09 19.49
C THR A 454 2.64 -17.87 20.77
N SER A 455 1.44 -17.69 21.33
CA SER A 455 0.92 -18.41 22.50
C SER A 455 0.08 -19.66 22.14
N SER A 456 0.05 -20.08 20.87
CA SER A 456 -0.82 -21.17 20.44
C SER A 456 -0.53 -22.46 21.21
N THR A 457 -1.60 -23.11 21.71
CA THR A 457 -1.56 -24.35 22.49
C THR A 457 -1.29 -25.57 21.63
N LEU A 458 -1.22 -25.43 20.30
CA LEU A 458 -1.05 -26.51 19.33
C LEU A 458 0.40 -26.61 18.84
N SER A 459 0.90 -27.83 18.70
CA SER A 459 2.22 -28.10 18.11
C SER A 459 2.24 -27.84 16.59
N GLY A 460 3.43 -27.69 16.01
CA GLY A 460 3.60 -27.50 14.56
C GLY A 460 2.94 -28.61 13.72
N GLY A 461 3.05 -29.87 14.14
CA GLY A 461 2.37 -30.99 13.49
C GLY A 461 0.84 -30.95 13.62
N GLN A 462 0.30 -30.40 14.73
CA GLN A 462 -1.13 -30.21 14.89
C GLN A 462 -1.64 -29.09 13.98
N LEU A 463 -0.89 -27.97 13.85
CA LEU A 463 -1.20 -26.88 12.93
C LEU A 463 -1.17 -27.36 11.46
N GLN A 464 -0.22 -28.21 11.09
CA GLN A 464 -0.16 -28.81 9.76
C GLN A 464 -1.39 -29.68 9.47
N ARG A 465 -1.87 -30.46 10.47
CA ARG A 465 -3.10 -31.26 10.35
C ARG A 465 -4.36 -30.39 10.24
N ILE A 466 -4.42 -29.22 10.87
CA ILE A 466 -5.51 -28.24 10.64
C ILE A 466 -5.54 -27.78 9.19
N SER A 467 -4.37 -27.52 8.59
CA SER A 467 -4.34 -27.13 7.18
C SER A 467 -4.80 -28.27 6.25
N LEU A 468 -4.51 -29.51 6.60
CA LEU A 468 -5.02 -30.66 5.86
C LEU A 468 -6.54 -30.80 6.04
N ALA A 469 -7.07 -30.58 7.25
CA ALA A 469 -8.52 -30.53 7.49
C ALA A 469 -9.22 -29.43 6.68
N ARG A 470 -8.58 -28.24 6.55
CA ARG A 470 -9.04 -27.11 5.70
C ARG A 470 -9.30 -27.55 4.26
N VAL A 471 -8.46 -28.40 3.73
CA VAL A 471 -8.56 -28.92 2.37
C VAL A 471 -9.62 -30.02 2.28
N LEU A 472 -9.58 -31.00 3.18
CA LEU A 472 -10.47 -32.16 3.13
C LEU A 472 -11.94 -31.82 3.39
N VAL A 473 -12.24 -30.74 4.12
CA VAL A 473 -13.61 -30.31 4.40
C VAL A 473 -14.40 -29.93 3.12
N ARG A 474 -13.67 -29.56 2.04
CA ARG A 474 -14.22 -29.22 0.73
C ARG A 474 -14.45 -30.42 -0.17
N ASN A 475 -14.09 -31.61 0.29
CA ASN A 475 -14.23 -32.87 -0.43
C ASN A 475 -13.59 -32.84 -1.84
N PRO A 476 -12.27 -32.58 -1.93
CA PRO A 476 -11.56 -32.42 -3.20
C PRO A 476 -11.55 -33.74 -4.00
N GLN A 477 -11.56 -33.62 -5.33
CA GLN A 477 -11.39 -34.79 -6.23
C GLN A 477 -9.91 -35.07 -6.54
N VAL A 478 -9.06 -34.03 -6.51
CA VAL A 478 -7.62 -34.12 -6.78
C VAL A 478 -6.84 -33.41 -5.69
N LEU A 479 -5.90 -34.12 -5.06
CA LEU A 479 -4.98 -33.59 -4.06
C LEU A 479 -3.55 -33.53 -4.59
N LEU A 480 -2.95 -32.37 -4.55
CA LEU A 480 -1.53 -32.15 -4.77
C LEU A 480 -0.87 -31.89 -3.41
N LEU A 481 -0.09 -32.85 -2.92
CA LEU A 481 0.48 -32.88 -1.57
C LEU A 481 2.00 -32.68 -1.64
N ASP A 482 2.53 -31.54 -1.15
CA ASP A 482 3.96 -31.24 -1.10
C ASP A 482 4.50 -31.50 0.31
N GLU A 483 5.10 -32.66 0.53
CA GLU A 483 5.74 -33.10 1.79
C GLU A 483 4.87 -32.92 3.06
N VAL A 484 3.58 -33.09 2.96
CA VAL A 484 2.59 -32.77 4.01
C VAL A 484 2.76 -33.55 5.32
N THR A 485 3.59 -34.61 5.34
CA THR A 485 3.88 -35.42 6.52
C THR A 485 5.25 -35.13 7.14
N ALA A 486 6.05 -34.21 6.58
CA ALA A 486 7.44 -33.99 7.01
C ALA A 486 7.58 -33.50 8.47
N ASN A 487 6.58 -32.80 9.00
CA ASN A 487 6.56 -32.27 10.38
C ASN A 487 5.70 -33.13 11.33
N LEU A 488 5.23 -34.29 10.88
CA LEU A 488 4.47 -35.23 11.68
C LEU A 488 5.37 -36.34 12.20
N ASP A 489 5.00 -36.95 13.33
CA ASP A 489 5.62 -38.24 13.70
C ASP A 489 5.24 -39.33 12.67
N VAL A 490 6.14 -40.30 12.53
CA VAL A 490 6.03 -41.32 11.46
C VAL A 490 4.72 -42.08 11.53
N GLN A 491 4.24 -42.41 12.74
CA GLN A 491 3.02 -43.16 12.93
C GLN A 491 1.80 -42.34 12.48
N THR A 492 1.62 -41.17 13.02
CA THR A 492 0.51 -40.25 12.66
C THR A 492 0.51 -39.92 11.16
N GLY A 493 1.69 -39.62 10.59
CA GLY A 493 1.81 -39.38 9.16
C GLY A 493 1.41 -40.58 8.30
N THR A 494 1.79 -41.78 8.71
CA THR A 494 1.43 -43.04 8.01
C THR A 494 -0.07 -43.30 8.09
N GLU A 495 -0.69 -43.19 9.26
CA GLU A 495 -2.13 -43.41 9.46
C GLU A 495 -2.98 -42.43 8.62
N ILE A 496 -2.62 -41.14 8.60
CA ILE A 496 -3.33 -40.12 7.79
C ILE A 496 -3.19 -40.47 6.30
N MET A 497 -1.97 -40.73 5.82
CA MET A 497 -1.76 -41.05 4.41
C MET A 497 -2.44 -42.37 4.00
N GLN A 498 -2.45 -43.36 4.87
CA GLN A 498 -3.18 -44.59 4.62
C GLN A 498 -4.68 -44.33 4.42
N SER A 499 -5.29 -43.52 5.29
CA SER A 499 -6.70 -43.17 5.16
C SER A 499 -6.99 -42.45 3.85
N LEU A 500 -6.12 -41.49 3.43
CA LEU A 500 -6.29 -40.74 2.17
C LEU A 500 -6.10 -41.65 0.93
N LEU A 501 -5.09 -42.51 0.95
CA LEU A 501 -4.79 -43.41 -0.18
C LEU A 501 -5.89 -44.49 -0.40
N GLN A 502 -6.66 -44.82 0.64
CA GLN A 502 -7.77 -45.75 0.56
C GLN A 502 -9.07 -45.16 0.01
N GLU A 503 -9.16 -43.82 -0.14
CA GLU A 503 -10.33 -43.14 -0.72
C GLU A 503 -10.41 -43.44 -2.24
N GLU A 504 -11.40 -44.22 -2.70
CA GLU A 504 -11.49 -44.70 -4.10
C GLU A 504 -11.62 -43.56 -5.12
N ASN A 505 -12.42 -42.52 -4.81
CA ASN A 505 -12.74 -41.41 -5.72
C ASN A 505 -11.78 -40.21 -5.64
N LEU A 506 -10.63 -40.39 -5.01
CA LEU A 506 -9.66 -39.30 -4.80
C LEU A 506 -8.40 -39.55 -5.62
N THR A 507 -8.00 -38.61 -6.44
CA THR A 507 -6.69 -38.63 -7.10
C THR A 507 -5.67 -37.96 -6.21
N ILE A 508 -4.51 -38.59 -6.00
CA ILE A 508 -3.44 -38.03 -5.15
C ILE A 508 -2.12 -37.97 -5.93
N LEU A 509 -1.50 -36.80 -5.95
CA LEU A 509 -0.11 -36.59 -6.35
C LEU A 509 0.67 -36.18 -5.10
N TRP A 510 1.44 -37.08 -4.53
CA TRP A 510 2.14 -36.88 -3.26
C TRP A 510 3.66 -36.82 -3.45
N VAL A 511 4.25 -35.65 -3.22
CA VAL A 511 5.69 -35.50 -3.13
C VAL A 511 6.16 -35.96 -1.76
N THR A 512 7.08 -36.92 -1.72
CA THR A 512 7.65 -37.41 -0.48
C THR A 512 9.11 -37.82 -0.64
N HIS A 513 9.90 -37.63 0.41
CA HIS A 513 11.27 -38.14 0.49
C HIS A 513 11.36 -39.55 1.09
N HIS A 514 10.34 -39.94 1.83
CA HIS A 514 10.29 -41.25 2.48
C HIS A 514 8.90 -41.87 2.29
N LEU A 515 8.88 -43.05 1.69
CA LEU A 515 7.65 -43.83 1.49
C LEU A 515 7.65 -45.00 2.47
N PRO A 516 6.76 -44.99 3.50
CA PRO A 516 6.62 -46.14 4.40
C PRO A 516 6.24 -47.40 3.63
N ALA A 517 6.89 -48.53 3.96
CA ALA A 517 6.70 -49.79 3.23
C ALA A 517 5.22 -50.25 3.18
N GLY A 518 4.44 -49.95 4.23
CA GLY A 518 3.01 -50.31 4.29
C GLY A 518 2.11 -49.49 3.36
N LEU A 519 2.56 -48.31 2.86
CA LEU A 519 1.79 -47.50 1.94
C LEU A 519 2.06 -47.79 0.46
N LYS A 520 3.16 -48.47 0.16
CA LYS A 520 3.56 -48.76 -1.23
C LYS A 520 2.52 -49.55 -1.99
N SER A 521 1.84 -50.47 -1.34
CA SER A 521 0.78 -51.32 -1.95
C SER A 521 -0.53 -50.57 -2.24
N LEU A 522 -0.68 -49.32 -1.73
CA LEU A 522 -1.84 -48.47 -1.94
C LEU A 522 -1.61 -47.42 -3.07
N LEU A 523 -0.41 -47.41 -3.64
CA LEU A 523 -0.06 -46.52 -4.77
C LEU A 523 -0.28 -47.28 -6.08
N ASP A 524 -0.80 -46.55 -7.07
CA ASP A 524 -0.88 -47.06 -8.44
C ASP A 524 0.47 -46.92 -9.15
N GLU A 525 1.24 -45.87 -8.86
CA GLU A 525 2.53 -45.64 -9.49
C GLU A 525 3.49 -44.78 -8.66
N GLU A 526 4.79 -45.08 -8.75
CA GLU A 526 5.89 -44.26 -8.24
C GLU A 526 6.56 -43.53 -9.42
N ILE A 527 6.58 -42.18 -9.37
CA ILE A 527 7.23 -41.29 -10.35
C ILE A 527 8.58 -40.87 -9.78
N ILE A 528 9.66 -41.24 -10.43
CA ILE A 528 11.02 -40.88 -10.01
C ILE A 528 11.54 -39.74 -10.90
N LEU A 529 11.90 -38.58 -10.30
CA LEU A 529 12.48 -37.41 -10.95
C LEU A 529 13.99 -37.33 -10.76
#